data_5fefbf830636fe454cf52962d4bacd94
#
_entry.id   5fefbf830636fe454cf52962d4bacd94
#
_cell.length_a   1.000
_cell.length_b   1.000
_cell.length_c   1.000
_cell.angle_alpha   90.00
_cell.angle_beta   90.00
_cell.angle_gamma   90.00
#
_symmetry.space_group_name_H-M   'P 1'
#
loop_
_entity.id
_entity.type
_entity.pdbx_description
1 polymer ?
#
loop_
_entity_poly.entity_id
_entity_poly.type
_entity_poly.pdbx_seq_one_letter_code
_entity_poly.pdbx_strand_id
1 'polypeptide(L)'
;LTKIKNGLNDPKKSLIYLILGHKRFNEFYTNVHQCYLVKPTNYLESRMTQSTDIHEHLTTLHLLTVEFNLKNILELGTRSGESTVSLVEAAKKINGKVTSIDINSCPEAEAIIKKLDLENYWSFIKSNDLTVEWNEPIDHLFIDALHTYDQVTNELKKYEPFVKPGGWITFHDIIYCPPVLDAINEYIKNRNDLTFYKYFNCNGLG
;
A
#
# COMPACT_ATOMS: atom_id res chain seq x y z
N LEU A 1 11.36 32.72 -19.27
CA LEU A 1 9.94 33.00 -19.53
C LEU A 1 9.30 32.01 -20.52
N THR A 2 10.03 31.53 -21.54
CA THR A 2 9.52 30.63 -22.57
C THR A 2 9.29 29.20 -22.07
N LYS A 3 10.06 28.70 -21.10
CA LYS A 3 9.88 27.36 -20.50
C LYS A 3 8.66 27.26 -19.58
N ILE A 4 8.21 28.38 -19.02
CA ILE A 4 7.03 28.43 -18.14
C ILE A 4 5.73 28.36 -18.96
N LYS A 5 5.72 28.91 -20.17
CA LYS A 5 4.52 28.93 -21.04
C LYS A 5 4.04 27.54 -21.46
N ASN A 6 4.96 26.58 -21.67
CA ASN A 6 4.59 25.22 -22.13
C ASN A 6 4.02 24.31 -21.02
N GLY A 7 4.19 24.67 -19.74
CA GLY A 7 3.65 23.92 -18.61
C GLY A 7 2.26 24.37 -18.15
N LEU A 8 1.84 25.59 -18.51
CA LEU A 8 0.58 26.21 -18.07
C LEU A 8 -0.66 25.80 -18.90
N ASN A 9 -0.48 25.06 -19.99
CA ASN A 9 -1.60 24.59 -20.79
C ASN A 9 -2.32 23.35 -20.24
N ASP A 10 -1.80 22.78 -19.13
CA ASP A 10 -2.48 21.72 -18.40
C ASP A 10 -3.35 22.34 -17.28
N PRO A 11 -4.69 22.18 -17.32
CA PRO A 11 -5.59 22.79 -16.34
C PRO A 11 -5.28 22.40 -14.88
N LYS A 12 -4.78 21.19 -14.65
CA LYS A 12 -4.39 20.72 -13.31
C LYS A 12 -3.14 21.43 -12.79
N LYS A 13 -2.15 21.66 -13.66
CA LYS A 13 -0.93 22.40 -13.34
C LYS A 13 -1.22 23.87 -13.08
N SER A 14 -2.13 24.47 -13.87
CA SER A 14 -2.55 25.85 -13.67
C SER A 14 -3.26 26.05 -12.33
N LEU A 15 -4.08 25.11 -11.90
CA LEU A 15 -4.78 25.15 -10.62
C LEU A 15 -3.78 25.06 -9.43
N ILE A 16 -2.81 24.15 -9.51
CA ILE A 16 -1.77 24.00 -8.49
C ILE A 16 -0.92 25.28 -8.39
N TYR A 17 -0.58 25.88 -9.53
CA TYR A 17 0.15 27.14 -9.59
C TYR A 17 -0.61 28.29 -8.91
N LEU A 18 -1.92 28.42 -9.15
CA LEU A 18 -2.79 29.41 -8.51
C LEU A 18 -2.88 29.23 -6.99
N ILE A 19 -2.88 27.98 -6.51
CA ILE A 19 -3.00 27.68 -5.08
C ILE A 19 -1.67 27.91 -4.34
N LEU A 20 -0.55 27.48 -4.91
CA LEU A 20 0.74 27.46 -4.23
C LEU A 20 1.59 28.71 -4.45
N GLY A 21 1.30 29.51 -5.47
CA GLY A 21 2.16 30.59 -5.94
C GLY A 21 3.44 30.09 -6.60
N HIS A 22 4.15 31.01 -7.27
CA HIS A 22 5.26 30.65 -8.18
C HIS A 22 6.40 29.85 -7.50
N LYS A 23 6.84 30.29 -6.31
CA LYS A 23 7.98 29.65 -5.63
C LYS A 23 7.62 28.24 -5.15
N ARG A 24 6.50 28.09 -4.45
CA ARG A 24 6.04 26.81 -3.90
C ARG A 24 5.62 25.83 -5.00
N PHE A 25 5.05 26.34 -6.10
CA PHE A 25 4.75 25.51 -7.27
C PHE A 25 6.03 24.93 -7.89
N ASN A 26 7.08 25.73 -8.07
CA ASN A 26 8.34 25.26 -8.62
C ASN A 26 9.01 24.23 -7.70
N GLU A 27 9.02 24.47 -6.39
CA GLU A 27 9.55 23.53 -5.40
C GLU A 27 8.75 22.21 -5.42
N PHE A 28 7.42 22.29 -5.40
CA PHE A 28 6.54 21.12 -5.48
C PHE A 28 6.74 20.36 -6.79
N TYR A 29 6.72 21.08 -7.92
CA TYR A 29 6.85 20.48 -9.24
C TYR A 29 8.24 19.87 -9.47
N THR A 30 9.29 20.51 -8.97
CA THR A 30 10.66 19.97 -9.02
C THR A 30 10.78 18.71 -8.17
N ASN A 31 10.22 18.71 -6.96
CA ASN A 31 10.25 17.54 -6.08
C ASN A 31 9.44 16.37 -6.62
N VAL A 32 8.23 16.62 -7.17
CA VAL A 32 7.42 15.59 -7.80
C VAL A 32 8.09 15.04 -9.05
N HIS A 33 8.66 15.89 -9.91
CA HIS A 33 9.41 15.43 -11.09
C HIS A 33 10.74 14.74 -10.75
N GLN A 34 11.39 15.12 -9.66
CA GLN A 34 12.61 14.43 -9.24
C GLN A 34 12.33 12.98 -8.85
N CYS A 35 11.17 12.66 -8.29
CA CYS A 35 10.77 11.28 -8.04
C CYS A 35 10.68 10.44 -9.34
N TYR A 36 10.35 11.07 -10.46
CA TYR A 36 10.25 10.39 -11.77
C TYR A 36 11.53 10.47 -12.62
N LEU A 37 12.44 11.38 -12.31
CA LEU A 37 13.67 11.60 -13.08
C LEU A 37 14.89 10.92 -12.47
N VAL A 38 14.81 10.49 -11.22
CA VAL A 38 15.89 9.73 -10.58
C VAL A 38 15.88 8.30 -11.14
N LYS A 39 17.02 7.90 -11.70
CA LYS A 39 17.20 6.50 -12.12
C LYS A 39 17.06 5.61 -10.89
N PRO A 40 16.13 4.63 -10.88
CA PRO A 40 15.95 3.76 -9.74
C PRO A 40 17.24 3.01 -9.41
N THR A 41 17.60 2.95 -8.14
CA THR A 41 18.83 2.34 -7.63
C THR A 41 18.60 0.91 -7.13
N ASN A 42 17.35 0.55 -6.88
CA ASN A 42 16.96 -0.76 -6.41
C ASN A 42 15.63 -1.21 -7.04
N TYR A 43 15.21 -2.43 -6.73
CA TYR A 43 14.00 -3.02 -7.31
C TYR A 43 12.73 -2.26 -6.87
N LEU A 44 12.59 -1.92 -5.59
CA LEU A 44 11.42 -1.21 -5.09
C LEU A 44 11.25 0.15 -5.78
N GLU A 45 12.33 0.94 -5.86
CA GLU A 45 12.31 2.21 -6.59
C GLU A 45 11.93 2.02 -8.06
N SER A 46 12.39 0.93 -8.70
CA SER A 46 12.02 0.63 -10.08
C SER A 46 10.52 0.34 -10.23
N ARG A 47 9.90 -0.32 -9.26
CA ARG A 47 8.45 -0.57 -9.26
C ARG A 47 7.64 0.70 -9.03
N MET A 48 8.09 1.58 -8.15
CA MET A 48 7.46 2.88 -7.90
C MET A 48 7.44 3.80 -9.13
N THR A 49 8.30 3.56 -10.11
CA THR A 49 8.35 4.31 -11.37
C THR A 49 7.58 3.65 -12.52
N GLN A 50 7.05 2.45 -12.33
CA GLN A 50 6.26 1.72 -13.34
C GLN A 50 4.79 1.88 -13.03
N SER A 51 4.01 2.33 -14.02
CA SER A 51 2.56 2.52 -13.85
C SER A 51 1.85 1.18 -13.66
N THR A 52 1.47 0.91 -12.43
CA THR A 52 0.59 -0.20 -12.02
C THR A 52 -0.53 0.34 -11.15
N ASP A 53 -1.45 -0.51 -10.75
CA ASP A 53 -2.59 -0.15 -9.90
C ASP A 53 -2.20 0.26 -8.47
N ILE A 54 -1.00 -0.10 -8.01
CA ILE A 54 -0.53 0.14 -6.63
C ILE A 54 0.77 0.94 -6.53
N HIS A 55 1.47 1.21 -7.64
CA HIS A 55 2.85 1.72 -7.61
C HIS A 55 3.06 2.97 -6.75
N GLU A 56 2.10 3.90 -6.72
CA GLU A 56 2.20 5.13 -5.92
C GLU A 56 2.05 4.87 -4.41
N HIS A 57 1.46 3.74 -4.02
CA HIS A 57 1.26 3.37 -2.62
C HIS A 57 2.38 2.53 -2.02
N LEU A 58 3.29 1.99 -2.84
CA LEU A 58 4.41 1.17 -2.35
C LEU A 58 5.26 1.92 -1.33
N THR A 59 5.54 3.21 -1.57
CA THR A 59 6.25 4.05 -0.60
C THR A 59 5.47 4.23 0.69
N THR A 60 4.16 4.45 0.60
CA THR A 60 3.30 4.63 1.77
C THR A 60 3.31 3.40 2.65
N LEU A 61 3.11 2.20 2.08
CA LEU A 61 3.16 0.92 2.79
C LEU A 61 4.53 0.70 3.46
N HIS A 62 5.61 0.98 2.73
CA HIS A 62 6.97 0.84 3.24
C HIS A 62 7.24 1.78 4.43
N LEU A 63 6.99 3.08 4.24
CA LEU A 63 7.25 4.09 5.27
C LEU A 63 6.36 3.89 6.50
N LEU A 64 5.07 3.60 6.31
CA LEU A 64 4.16 3.28 7.41
C LEU A 64 4.73 2.15 8.28
N THR A 65 5.13 1.06 7.65
CA THR A 65 5.70 -0.11 8.33
C THR A 65 6.96 0.24 9.11
N VAL A 66 7.88 1.01 8.51
CA VAL A 66 9.16 1.38 9.14
C VAL A 66 8.97 2.39 10.27
N GLU A 67 8.26 3.49 10.00
CA GLU A 67 8.13 4.61 10.95
C GLU A 67 7.36 4.22 12.23
N PHE A 68 6.35 3.36 12.11
CA PHE A 68 5.60 2.85 13.25
C PHE A 68 6.16 1.54 13.82
N ASN A 69 7.30 1.04 13.28
CA ASN A 69 7.97 -0.18 13.74
C ASN A 69 7.03 -1.41 13.77
N LEU A 70 6.25 -1.60 12.71
CA LEU A 70 5.21 -2.64 12.59
C LEU A 70 5.86 -3.97 12.17
N LYS A 71 6.21 -4.82 13.14
CA LYS A 71 7.05 -6.00 12.92
C LYS A 71 6.31 -7.22 12.40
N ASN A 72 5.06 -7.41 12.83
CA ASN A 72 4.24 -8.55 12.41
C ASN A 72 3.23 -8.08 11.37
N ILE A 73 3.54 -8.31 10.11
CA ILE A 73 2.73 -7.85 8.99
C ILE A 73 1.97 -9.04 8.40
N LEU A 74 0.65 -8.89 8.24
CA LEU A 74 -0.19 -9.82 7.50
C LEU A 74 -0.69 -9.16 6.22
N GLU A 75 -0.44 -9.80 5.09
CA GLU A 75 -0.92 -9.40 3.76
C GLU A 75 -1.94 -10.41 3.26
N LEU A 76 -3.12 -9.93 2.88
CA LEU A 76 -4.17 -10.71 2.21
C LEU A 76 -4.23 -10.31 0.74
N GLY A 77 -3.88 -11.25 -0.14
CA GLY A 77 -3.65 -11.00 -1.57
C GLY A 77 -2.19 -10.68 -1.86
N THR A 78 -1.55 -11.51 -2.69
CA THR A 78 -0.12 -11.43 -3.03
C THR A 78 0.10 -11.14 -4.51
N ARG A 79 -0.66 -11.82 -5.37
CA ARG A 79 -0.56 -11.71 -6.83
C ARG A 79 0.90 -11.80 -7.35
N SER A 80 1.40 -10.74 -7.99
CA SER A 80 2.78 -10.65 -8.51
C SER A 80 3.81 -10.19 -7.47
N GLY A 81 3.38 -9.81 -6.26
CA GLY A 81 4.27 -9.47 -5.14
C GLY A 81 4.76 -8.02 -5.10
N GLU A 82 4.05 -7.07 -5.72
CA GLU A 82 4.47 -5.65 -5.69
C GLU A 82 4.39 -5.06 -4.29
N SER A 83 3.24 -5.16 -3.63
CA SER A 83 3.05 -4.79 -2.23
C SER A 83 3.92 -5.64 -1.31
N THR A 84 3.97 -6.95 -1.58
CA THR A 84 4.78 -7.91 -0.82
C THR A 84 6.23 -7.47 -0.71
N VAL A 85 6.89 -7.14 -1.83
CA VAL A 85 8.29 -6.67 -1.80
C VAL A 85 8.43 -5.41 -0.97
N SER A 86 7.50 -4.45 -1.11
CA SER A 86 7.52 -3.21 -0.34
C SER A 86 7.44 -3.46 1.17
N LEU A 87 6.51 -4.32 1.59
CA LEU A 87 6.32 -4.71 2.99
C LEU A 87 7.50 -5.51 3.52
N VAL A 88 8.04 -6.46 2.74
CA VAL A 88 9.16 -7.32 3.15
C VAL A 88 10.47 -6.53 3.26
N GLU A 89 10.74 -5.60 2.35
CA GLU A 89 11.89 -4.70 2.48
C GLU A 89 11.78 -3.79 3.72
N ALA A 90 10.57 -3.32 4.03
CA ALA A 90 10.31 -2.58 5.26
C ALA A 90 10.53 -3.47 6.50
N ALA A 91 9.98 -4.68 6.51
CA ALA A 91 10.15 -5.65 7.59
C ALA A 91 11.63 -5.97 7.85
N LYS A 92 12.43 -6.17 6.79
CA LYS A 92 13.89 -6.38 6.91
C LYS A 92 14.59 -5.24 7.66
N LYS A 93 14.22 -3.98 7.39
CA LYS A 93 14.82 -2.80 8.05
C LYS A 93 14.58 -2.75 9.55
N ILE A 94 13.43 -3.28 10.01
CA ILE A 94 13.01 -3.22 11.42
C ILE A 94 13.11 -4.59 12.13
N ASN A 95 13.71 -5.58 11.47
CA ASN A 95 13.76 -6.97 11.94
C ASN A 95 12.36 -7.53 12.25
N GLY A 96 11.42 -7.30 11.34
CA GLY A 96 10.06 -7.80 11.34
C GLY A 96 9.88 -8.94 10.36
N LYS A 97 8.63 -9.36 10.14
CA LYS A 97 8.26 -10.44 9.22
C LYS A 97 6.90 -10.17 8.57
N VAL A 98 6.79 -10.53 7.29
CA VAL A 98 5.54 -10.52 6.54
C VAL A 98 5.07 -11.96 6.37
N THR A 99 3.79 -12.20 6.62
CA THR A 99 3.08 -13.40 6.18
C THR A 99 2.05 -12.98 5.14
N SER A 100 2.16 -13.53 3.94
CA SER A 100 1.21 -13.27 2.85
C SER A 100 0.33 -14.49 2.63
N ILE A 101 -0.97 -14.26 2.46
CA ILE A 101 -1.97 -15.30 2.18
C ILE A 101 -2.58 -15.01 0.81
N ASP A 102 -2.59 -16.01 -0.06
CA ASP A 102 -3.28 -15.96 -1.37
C ASP A 102 -3.87 -17.33 -1.71
N ILE A 103 -5.04 -17.32 -2.33
CA ILE A 103 -5.71 -18.57 -2.78
C ILE A 103 -4.95 -19.23 -3.93
N ASN A 104 -4.21 -18.45 -4.70
CA ASN A 104 -3.38 -18.92 -5.80
C ASN A 104 -1.94 -19.12 -5.35
N SER A 105 -1.17 -19.92 -6.08
CA SER A 105 0.28 -19.88 -6.00
C SER A 105 0.78 -18.60 -6.66
N CYS A 106 1.75 -17.93 -6.04
CA CYS A 106 2.29 -16.65 -6.50
C CYS A 106 3.77 -16.80 -6.90
N PRO A 107 4.09 -17.57 -7.96
CA PRO A 107 5.48 -17.90 -8.29
C PRO A 107 6.32 -16.67 -8.67
N GLU A 108 5.70 -15.62 -9.19
CA GLU A 108 6.39 -14.36 -9.49
C GLU A 108 6.83 -13.66 -8.21
N ALA A 109 5.97 -13.61 -7.19
CA ALA A 109 6.31 -13.08 -5.87
C ALA A 109 7.42 -13.90 -5.22
N GLU A 110 7.33 -15.24 -5.23
CA GLU A 110 8.38 -16.13 -4.72
C GLU A 110 9.73 -15.90 -5.41
N ALA A 111 9.72 -15.82 -6.75
CA ALA A 111 10.92 -15.62 -7.54
C ALA A 111 11.60 -14.28 -7.24
N ILE A 112 10.82 -13.20 -7.07
CA ILE A 112 11.39 -11.88 -6.79
C ILE A 112 11.90 -11.76 -5.36
N ILE A 113 11.20 -12.33 -4.37
CA ILE A 113 11.64 -12.38 -2.98
C ILE A 113 12.99 -13.12 -2.89
N LYS A 114 13.11 -14.27 -3.55
CA LYS A 114 14.36 -15.02 -3.63
C LYS A 114 15.47 -14.24 -4.33
N LYS A 115 15.18 -13.58 -5.45
CA LYS A 115 16.14 -12.76 -6.19
C LYS A 115 16.72 -11.60 -5.36
N LEU A 116 15.95 -11.11 -4.39
CA LEU A 116 16.31 -9.97 -3.53
C LEU A 116 16.88 -10.40 -2.16
N ASP A 117 17.08 -11.70 -1.91
CA ASP A 117 17.53 -12.26 -0.62
C ASP A 117 16.65 -11.80 0.55
N LEU A 118 15.33 -11.95 0.38
CA LEU A 118 14.32 -11.50 1.34
C LEU A 118 13.56 -12.66 2.01
N GLU A 119 13.85 -13.92 1.69
CA GLU A 119 13.12 -15.11 2.17
C GLU A 119 13.06 -15.22 3.70
N ASN A 120 14.07 -14.74 4.39
CA ASN A 120 14.12 -14.78 5.87
C ASN A 120 13.06 -13.88 6.53
N TYR A 121 12.53 -12.91 5.78
CA TYR A 121 11.56 -11.92 6.26
C TYR A 121 10.15 -12.15 5.72
N TRP A 122 9.95 -13.23 4.97
CA TRP A 122 8.67 -13.55 4.33
C TRP A 122 8.24 -14.98 4.55
N SER A 123 6.95 -15.19 4.70
CA SER A 123 6.28 -16.49 4.67
C SER A 123 5.07 -16.40 3.76
N PHE A 124 4.85 -17.43 2.95
CA PHE A 124 3.70 -17.51 2.06
C PHE A 124 2.80 -18.68 2.44
N ILE A 125 1.50 -18.43 2.53
CA ILE A 125 0.47 -19.41 2.80
C ILE A 125 -0.48 -19.44 1.61
N LYS A 126 -0.44 -20.52 0.82
CA LYS A 126 -1.43 -20.76 -0.22
C LYS A 126 -2.71 -21.29 0.39
N SER A 127 -3.68 -20.42 0.62
CA SER A 127 -4.97 -20.77 1.22
C SER A 127 -6.00 -19.67 0.94
N ASN A 128 -7.27 -20.01 1.13
CA ASN A 128 -8.30 -18.99 1.26
C ASN A 128 -8.14 -18.30 2.63
N ASP A 129 -7.96 -17.00 2.63
CA ASP A 129 -7.76 -16.15 3.80
C ASP A 129 -8.91 -16.26 4.82
N LEU A 130 -10.14 -16.46 4.37
CA LEU A 130 -11.28 -16.66 5.28
C LEU A 130 -11.30 -18.02 5.98
N THR A 131 -10.60 -19.03 5.46
CA THR A 131 -10.61 -20.40 6.00
C THR A 131 -9.32 -20.80 6.74
N VAL A 132 -8.20 -20.12 6.47
CA VAL A 132 -6.94 -20.38 7.18
C VAL A 132 -7.08 -20.05 8.67
N GLU A 133 -6.56 -20.87 9.54
CA GLU A 133 -6.49 -20.57 10.99
C GLU A 133 -5.44 -19.47 11.23
N TRP A 134 -5.81 -18.46 12.02
CA TRP A 134 -4.92 -17.38 12.42
C TRP A 134 -5.03 -17.11 13.91
N ASN A 135 -3.90 -17.01 14.60
CA ASN A 135 -3.84 -16.77 16.03
C ASN A 135 -2.65 -15.87 16.46
N GLU A 136 -1.92 -15.34 15.48
CA GLU A 136 -0.76 -14.50 15.74
C GLU A 136 -1.16 -13.00 15.83
N PRO A 137 -0.52 -12.22 16.71
CA PRO A 137 -0.76 -10.79 16.78
C PRO A 137 -0.27 -10.07 15.51
N ILE A 138 -1.03 -9.07 15.08
CA ILE A 138 -0.77 -8.29 13.85
C ILE A 138 -0.42 -6.86 14.26
N ASP A 139 0.69 -6.32 13.74
CA ASP A 139 1.01 -4.90 13.84
C ASP A 139 0.50 -4.13 12.61
N HIS A 140 0.55 -4.75 11.42
CA HIS A 140 0.05 -4.19 10.17
C HIS A 140 -0.73 -5.27 9.39
N LEU A 141 -2.01 -5.03 9.16
CA LEU A 141 -2.86 -5.82 8.27
C LEU A 141 -3.03 -5.07 6.95
N PHE A 142 -2.58 -5.65 5.84
CA PHE A 142 -2.81 -5.13 4.50
C PHE A 142 -3.81 -6.04 3.76
N ILE A 143 -4.90 -5.45 3.26
CA ILE A 143 -6.00 -6.15 2.60
C ILE A 143 -6.08 -5.71 1.14
N ASP A 144 -5.79 -6.63 0.22
CA ASP A 144 -5.81 -6.47 -1.23
C ASP A 144 -6.18 -7.80 -1.94
N ALA A 145 -7.21 -8.49 -1.44
CA ALA A 145 -7.63 -9.81 -1.95
C ALA A 145 -8.82 -9.69 -2.92
N LEU A 146 -10.00 -10.17 -2.55
CA LEU A 146 -11.20 -10.08 -3.37
C LEU A 146 -12.02 -8.83 -3.02
N HIS A 147 -12.21 -7.93 -3.97
CA HIS A 147 -12.77 -6.60 -3.80
C HIS A 147 -14.30 -6.58 -3.74
N THR A 148 -14.91 -7.46 -2.95
CA THR A 148 -16.36 -7.47 -2.68
C THR A 148 -16.66 -7.00 -1.26
N TYR A 149 -17.85 -6.43 -1.06
CA TYR A 149 -18.30 -5.99 0.26
C TYR A 149 -18.25 -7.12 1.31
N ASP A 150 -18.75 -8.31 0.93
CA ASP A 150 -18.82 -9.46 1.84
C ASP A 150 -17.43 -9.98 2.21
N GLN A 151 -16.50 -10.01 1.23
CA GLN A 151 -15.12 -10.45 1.45
C GLN A 151 -14.43 -9.54 2.46
N VAL A 152 -14.38 -8.24 2.19
CA VAL A 152 -13.73 -7.25 3.06
C VAL A 152 -14.38 -7.23 4.46
N THR A 153 -15.71 -7.33 4.53
CA THR A 153 -16.40 -7.41 5.81
C THR A 153 -16.00 -8.64 6.62
N ASN A 154 -15.85 -9.79 5.98
CA ASN A 154 -15.47 -11.03 6.65
C ASN A 154 -13.98 -11.06 7.02
N GLU A 155 -13.11 -10.50 6.18
CA GLU A 155 -11.69 -10.30 6.50
C GLU A 155 -11.52 -9.40 7.73
N LEU A 156 -12.20 -8.26 7.77
CA LEU A 156 -12.20 -7.38 8.94
C LEU A 156 -12.68 -8.09 10.20
N LYS A 157 -13.83 -8.78 10.15
CA LYS A 157 -14.34 -9.53 11.30
C LYS A 157 -13.38 -10.59 11.81
N LYS A 158 -12.64 -11.23 10.89
CA LYS A 158 -11.72 -12.32 11.22
C LYS A 158 -10.40 -11.81 11.79
N TYR A 159 -9.79 -10.81 11.17
CA TYR A 159 -8.40 -10.45 11.44
C TYR A 159 -8.22 -9.24 12.35
N GLU A 160 -9.18 -8.29 12.36
CA GLU A 160 -9.07 -7.11 13.24
C GLU A 160 -8.89 -7.46 14.72
N PRO A 161 -9.54 -8.52 15.27
CA PRO A 161 -9.31 -8.91 16.66
C PRO A 161 -7.86 -9.27 17.01
N PHE A 162 -7.03 -9.57 16.02
CA PHE A 162 -5.61 -9.84 16.18
C PHE A 162 -4.72 -8.61 15.98
N VAL A 163 -5.29 -7.51 15.47
CA VAL A 163 -4.54 -6.26 15.31
C VAL A 163 -4.33 -5.62 16.68
N LYS A 164 -3.09 -5.39 17.01
CA LYS A 164 -2.71 -4.80 18.31
C LYS A 164 -3.23 -3.36 18.45
N PRO A 165 -3.49 -2.88 19.66
CA PRO A 165 -3.70 -1.45 19.90
C PRO A 165 -2.54 -0.63 19.34
N GLY A 166 -2.84 0.38 18.51
CA GLY A 166 -1.84 1.18 17.79
C GLY A 166 -1.32 0.53 16.51
N GLY A 167 -1.83 -0.65 16.14
CA GLY A 167 -1.59 -1.27 14.85
C GLY A 167 -2.33 -0.58 13.70
N TRP A 168 -2.03 -0.99 12.48
CA TRP A 168 -2.60 -0.42 11.27
C TRP A 168 -3.33 -1.47 10.44
N ILE A 169 -4.43 -1.04 9.82
CA ILE A 169 -5.11 -1.79 8.78
C ILE A 169 -5.11 -0.92 7.54
N THR A 170 -4.59 -1.42 6.43
CA THR A 170 -4.58 -0.72 5.14
C THR A 170 -5.32 -1.53 4.08
N PHE A 171 -5.99 -0.84 3.18
CA PHE A 171 -6.81 -1.43 2.12
C PHE A 171 -6.43 -0.83 0.79
N HIS A 172 -6.25 -1.66 -0.23
CA HIS A 172 -6.12 -1.19 -1.59
C HIS A 172 -7.49 -1.09 -2.29
N ASP A 173 -7.52 -0.48 -3.48
CA ASP A 173 -8.70 -0.36 -4.35
C ASP A 173 -9.93 0.35 -3.75
N ILE A 174 -9.77 1.17 -2.73
CA ILE A 174 -10.89 1.87 -2.07
C ILE A 174 -11.63 2.85 -3.00
N ILE A 175 -11.03 3.25 -4.12
CA ILE A 175 -11.61 4.17 -5.11
C ILE A 175 -12.07 3.42 -6.35
N TYR A 176 -11.26 2.47 -6.84
CA TYR A 176 -11.58 1.71 -8.03
C TYR A 176 -12.70 0.69 -7.78
N CYS A 177 -12.76 0.12 -6.58
CA CYS A 177 -13.76 -0.86 -6.17
C CYS A 177 -14.66 -0.30 -5.04
N PRO A 178 -15.76 0.42 -5.35
CA PRO A 178 -16.65 1.00 -4.34
C PRO A 178 -17.10 0.05 -3.22
N PRO A 179 -17.37 -1.26 -3.47
CA PRO A 179 -17.74 -2.18 -2.40
C PRO A 179 -16.70 -2.31 -1.28
N VAL A 180 -15.42 -2.11 -1.58
CA VAL A 180 -14.35 -2.09 -0.57
C VAL A 180 -14.54 -0.92 0.38
N LEU A 181 -14.71 0.29 -0.17
CA LEU A 181 -14.93 1.49 0.64
C LEU A 181 -16.26 1.43 1.41
N ASP A 182 -17.30 0.86 0.82
CA ASP A 182 -18.59 0.69 1.49
C ASP A 182 -18.48 -0.23 2.71
N ALA A 183 -17.78 -1.35 2.60
CA ALA A 183 -17.52 -2.27 3.71
C ALA A 183 -16.73 -1.58 4.84
N ILE A 184 -15.70 -0.82 4.50
CA ILE A 184 -14.90 -0.06 5.47
C ILE A 184 -15.75 0.99 6.16
N ASN A 185 -16.52 1.80 5.41
CA ASN A 185 -17.37 2.86 5.98
C ASN A 185 -18.41 2.28 6.94
N GLU A 186 -19.04 1.15 6.61
CA GLU A 186 -19.99 0.49 7.53
C GLU A 186 -19.29 -0.04 8.77
N TYR A 187 -18.09 -0.60 8.62
CA TYR A 187 -17.30 -1.13 9.72
C TYR A 187 -16.89 -0.05 10.73
N ILE A 188 -16.48 1.12 10.27
CA ILE A 188 -16.02 2.23 11.14
C ILE A 188 -17.15 3.14 11.64
N LYS A 189 -18.37 3.01 11.12
CA LYS A 189 -19.49 3.95 11.32
C LYS A 189 -19.77 4.31 12.77
N ASN A 190 -19.61 3.37 13.69
CA ASN A 190 -19.87 3.57 15.11
C ASN A 190 -18.61 3.38 15.97
N ARG A 191 -17.43 3.46 15.36
CA ARG A 191 -16.12 3.26 16.00
C ARG A 191 -15.46 4.60 16.26
N ASN A 192 -15.31 4.97 17.54
CA ASN A 192 -14.63 6.20 17.96
C ASN A 192 -13.14 5.97 18.28
N ASP A 193 -12.72 4.73 18.23
CA ASP A 193 -11.36 4.26 18.49
C ASP A 193 -10.49 4.17 17.22
N LEU A 194 -11.10 4.38 16.04
CA LEU A 194 -10.43 4.31 14.75
C LEU A 194 -10.38 5.69 14.08
N THR A 195 -9.28 5.95 13.38
CA THR A 195 -9.14 7.10 12.48
C THR A 195 -8.90 6.57 11.08
N PHE A 196 -9.67 7.05 10.10
CA PHE A 196 -9.57 6.59 8.72
C PHE A 196 -8.97 7.67 7.82
N TYR A 197 -7.86 7.33 7.17
CA TYR A 197 -7.19 8.15 6.16
C TYR A 197 -7.47 7.58 4.77
N LYS A 198 -7.59 8.46 3.76
CA LYS A 198 -7.89 8.07 2.38
C LYS A 198 -6.91 8.74 1.41
N TYR A 199 -6.29 7.94 0.58
CA TYR A 199 -5.50 8.38 -0.57
C TYR A 199 -6.28 8.06 -1.84
N PHE A 200 -6.49 9.08 -2.70
CA PHE A 200 -7.39 8.96 -3.86
C PHE A 200 -6.70 8.68 -5.18
N ASN A 201 -5.37 8.64 -5.19
CA ASN A 201 -4.56 8.29 -6.35
C ASN A 201 -4.43 6.76 -6.51
N CYS A 202 -4.05 6.29 -7.69
CA CYS A 202 -3.65 4.90 -7.96
C CYS A 202 -4.61 3.86 -7.37
N ASN A 203 -5.87 3.83 -7.82
CA ASN A 203 -6.97 3.00 -7.32
C ASN A 203 -7.40 3.26 -5.86
N GLY A 204 -6.63 4.01 -5.10
CA GLY A 204 -6.90 4.39 -3.71
C GLY A 204 -6.33 3.45 -2.67
N LEU A 205 -5.82 4.05 -1.59
CA LEU A 205 -5.38 3.37 -0.37
C LEU A 205 -6.13 3.94 0.84
N GLY A 206 -6.59 3.10 1.73
CA GLY A 206 -7.31 3.46 2.94
C GLY A 206 -6.71 2.88 4.20
#